data_932fcc4e984909da6e67e38efd6603b1
#
_entry.id   932fcc4e984909da6e67e38efd6603b1
#
_cell.length_a   1.000
_cell.length_b   1.000
_cell.length_c   1.000
_cell.angle_alpha   90.00
_cell.angle_beta   90.00
_cell.angle_gamma   90.00
#
_symmetry.space_group_name_H-M   'P 1'
#
loop_
_entity.id
_entity.type
_entity.pdbx_description
1 polymer ?
#
loop_
_entity_poly.entity_id
_entity_poly.type
_entity_poly.pdbx_seq_one_letter_code
_entity_poly.pdbx_strand_id
1 'polypeptide(L)'
;MTGKKSSFLIIVLCLVLYHIFWIGACDSKKEPIKIGLAVNLSGRGGTAGEYIREGAMIAAEEVNKKGGIHGRPISLIIKDDENTDDGIIRADKELIARGAPVIIGHTYSESTLKAYPYVTSHDTLLFTSYTATSRLTGKDDLFLRTCVDTVSYGRALSVLLSKRELKRVCFLVDMSNPSFTLEYVEQTGKHFSENTYSVKFNSREETNWGIVIRELMEPNPEVIVLLTEVTMTGVSAQKLRSMGFKGDLIATLWAQTSDLMRYGGKAVEGMTIITFIKPRYNNAQYKAFARKIEENFHHPVTARAVRAYEAVYMISDALKRCSAFTSIEIKRNLLRLPEEDYIMGPVRFDAFGDVIRPIYEVRIKDSEFYDAGQIK
;
A
#
# COMPACT_ATOMS: atom_id res chain seq x y z
N MET A 1 73.46 15.77 31.92
CA MET A 1 72.72 16.08 30.64
C MET A 1 71.80 14.94 30.18
N THR A 2 71.14 14.21 31.08
CA THR A 2 70.34 12.99 30.77
C THR A 2 68.82 13.16 30.92
N GLY A 3 68.34 14.27 31.50
CA GLY A 3 66.90 14.42 31.78
C GLY A 3 66.03 14.98 30.60
N LYS A 4 66.63 15.72 29.67
CA LYS A 4 65.87 16.36 28.57
C LYS A 4 65.50 15.41 27.43
N LYS A 5 66.26 14.32 27.19
CA LYS A 5 65.97 13.34 26.14
C LYS A 5 64.80 12.42 26.46
N SER A 6 64.59 12.12 27.75
CA SER A 6 63.48 11.25 28.17
C SER A 6 62.10 11.91 28.06
N SER A 7 62.02 13.23 28.40
CA SER A 7 60.76 13.96 28.32
C SER A 7 60.33 14.22 26.84
N PHE A 8 61.26 14.39 25.95
CA PHE A 8 60.97 14.55 24.51
C PHE A 8 60.44 13.25 23.89
N LEU A 9 61.00 12.10 24.29
CA LEU A 9 60.54 10.80 23.80
C LEU A 9 59.11 10.47 24.26
N ILE A 10 58.73 10.83 25.48
CA ILE A 10 57.40 10.63 26.06
C ILE A 10 56.38 11.51 25.30
N ILE A 11 56.71 12.75 25.03
CA ILE A 11 55.83 13.69 24.28
C ILE A 11 55.60 13.18 22.87
N VAL A 12 56.62 12.69 22.19
CA VAL A 12 56.50 12.15 20.82
C VAL A 12 55.67 10.88 20.86
N LEU A 13 55.81 9.98 21.84
CA LEU A 13 55.04 8.78 21.99
C LEU A 13 53.55 9.10 22.28
N CYS A 14 53.26 10.08 23.10
CA CYS A 14 51.89 10.55 23.36
C CYS A 14 51.25 11.18 22.15
N LEU A 15 51.98 11.94 21.33
CA LEU A 15 51.47 12.50 20.07
C LEU A 15 51.20 11.40 19.03
N VAL A 16 52.06 10.39 18.93
CA VAL A 16 51.86 9.25 18.03
C VAL A 16 50.65 8.41 18.49
N LEU A 17 50.50 8.15 19.78
CA LEU A 17 49.32 7.46 20.31
C LEU A 17 48.04 8.27 20.13
N TYR A 18 48.11 9.60 20.28
CA TYR A 18 46.95 10.48 20.01
C TYR A 18 46.57 10.47 18.54
N HIS A 19 47.54 10.49 17.61
CA HIS A 19 47.23 10.36 16.16
C HIS A 19 46.73 8.96 15.77
N ILE A 20 47.24 7.90 16.36
CA ILE A 20 46.74 6.53 16.14
C ILE A 20 45.29 6.39 16.66
N PHE A 21 44.96 7.04 17.78
CA PHE A 21 43.58 7.05 18.30
C PHE A 21 42.62 7.85 17.39
N TRP A 22 43.11 8.90 16.76
CA TRP A 22 42.33 9.71 15.80
C TRP A 22 42.16 9.05 14.41
N ILE A 23 43.13 8.25 13.97
CA ILE A 23 43.05 7.51 12.70
C ILE A 23 42.15 6.28 12.82
N GLY A 24 41.97 5.72 14.03
CA GLY A 24 41.04 4.60 14.32
C GLY A 24 39.56 4.98 14.36
N ALA A 25 39.23 6.28 14.37
CA ALA A 25 37.85 6.78 14.35
C ALA A 25 37.36 7.14 12.93
N CYS A 26 37.89 6.48 11.91
CA CYS A 26 37.22 6.47 10.60
C CYS A 26 35.98 5.58 10.76
N ASP A 27 34.89 6.19 11.16
CA ASP A 27 33.57 5.58 11.17
C ASP A 27 33.28 5.14 9.72
N SER A 28 33.68 3.92 9.37
CA SER A 28 33.37 3.35 8.06
C SER A 28 31.84 3.27 8.00
N LYS A 29 31.22 4.28 7.38
CA LYS A 29 29.75 4.28 7.15
C LYS A 29 29.42 2.92 6.55
N LYS A 30 28.78 2.10 7.34
CA LYS A 30 28.34 0.78 6.89
C LYS A 30 27.46 0.96 5.66
N GLU A 31 27.67 0.09 4.67
CA GLU A 31 26.86 0.11 3.44
C GLU A 31 25.35 0.09 3.78
N PRO A 32 24.56 0.95 3.14
CA PRO A 32 23.13 1.02 3.40
C PRO A 32 22.41 -0.29 3.02
N ILE A 33 21.33 -0.60 3.73
CA ILE A 33 20.42 -1.70 3.37
C ILE A 33 19.47 -1.17 2.32
N LYS A 34 19.47 -1.79 1.16
CA LYS A 34 18.67 -1.37 0.02
C LYS A 34 17.27 -1.97 0.10
N ILE A 35 16.24 -1.15 -0.08
CA ILE A 35 14.86 -1.55 -0.24
C ILE A 35 14.37 -0.98 -1.57
N GLY A 36 13.89 -1.83 -2.46
CA GLY A 36 13.29 -1.40 -3.71
C GLY A 36 11.86 -0.87 -3.49
N LEU A 37 11.48 0.16 -4.25
CA LEU A 37 10.11 0.65 -4.34
C LEU A 37 9.74 0.79 -5.82
N ALA A 38 8.89 -0.11 -6.32
CA ALA A 38 8.38 -0.11 -7.69
C ALA A 38 6.91 0.32 -7.69
N VAL A 39 6.61 1.51 -8.18
CA VAL A 39 5.27 2.11 -8.15
C VAL A 39 5.03 2.99 -9.36
N ASN A 40 3.77 3.16 -9.73
CA ASN A 40 3.38 4.05 -10.82
C ASN A 40 3.51 5.52 -10.40
N LEU A 41 4.51 6.23 -10.91
CA LEU A 41 4.77 7.65 -10.62
C LEU A 41 4.42 8.58 -11.79
N SER A 42 4.16 8.03 -12.96
CA SER A 42 3.88 8.81 -14.17
C SER A 42 2.53 8.51 -14.80
N GLY A 43 2.08 9.38 -15.69
CA GLY A 43 0.84 9.20 -16.43
C GLY A 43 -0.41 9.18 -15.56
N ARG A 44 -1.46 8.51 -16.06
CA ARG A 44 -2.73 8.38 -15.34
C ARG A 44 -2.54 7.45 -14.13
N GLY A 45 -2.85 7.95 -12.95
CA GLY A 45 -2.68 7.23 -11.67
C GLY A 45 -1.34 7.48 -10.98
N GLY A 46 -0.44 8.30 -11.54
CA GLY A 46 0.85 8.64 -10.93
C GLY A 46 0.73 9.26 -9.54
N THR A 47 -0.28 10.07 -9.29
CA THR A 47 -0.58 10.62 -7.94
C THR A 47 -0.71 9.51 -6.88
N ALA A 48 -1.24 8.35 -7.26
CA ALA A 48 -1.35 7.22 -6.35
C ALA A 48 0.02 6.69 -5.91
N GLY A 49 0.98 6.62 -6.83
CA GLY A 49 2.36 6.22 -6.56
C GLY A 49 3.12 7.28 -5.76
N GLU A 50 2.85 8.57 -6.01
CA GLU A 50 3.45 9.65 -5.23
C GLU A 50 3.09 9.52 -3.74
N TYR A 51 1.84 9.28 -3.40
CA TYR A 51 1.44 9.05 -2.00
C TYR A 51 2.14 7.83 -1.38
N ILE A 52 2.37 6.77 -2.17
CA ILE A 52 3.12 5.59 -1.72
C ILE A 52 4.58 5.96 -1.44
N ARG A 53 5.21 6.69 -2.37
CA ARG A 53 6.58 7.16 -2.25
C ARG A 53 6.79 7.98 -0.99
N GLU A 54 5.92 8.96 -0.76
CA GLU A 54 5.97 9.86 0.40
C GLU A 54 5.91 9.11 1.72
N GLY A 55 4.96 8.18 1.85
CA GLY A 55 4.83 7.35 3.05
C GLY A 55 6.07 6.49 3.31
N ALA A 56 6.63 5.88 2.26
CA ALA A 56 7.85 5.08 2.37
C ALA A 56 9.07 5.93 2.74
N MET A 57 9.19 7.14 2.17
CA MET A 57 10.31 8.06 2.46
C MET A 57 10.30 8.51 3.92
N ILE A 58 9.14 8.92 4.47
CA ILE A 58 9.04 9.31 5.89
C ILE A 58 9.43 8.15 6.79
N ALA A 59 8.95 6.93 6.52
CA ALA A 59 9.28 5.77 7.33
C ALA A 59 10.78 5.45 7.32
N ALA A 60 11.40 5.45 6.13
CA ALA A 60 12.84 5.21 5.98
C ALA A 60 13.67 6.29 6.69
N GLU A 61 13.27 7.55 6.59
CA GLU A 61 13.92 8.65 7.30
C GLU A 61 13.83 8.49 8.81
N GLU A 62 12.67 8.11 9.35
CA GLU A 62 12.48 7.89 10.78
C GLU A 62 13.31 6.71 11.30
N VAL A 63 13.37 5.61 10.56
CA VAL A 63 14.22 4.47 10.90
C VAL A 63 15.69 4.89 10.91
N ASN A 64 16.13 5.67 9.93
CA ASN A 64 17.50 6.16 9.83
C ASN A 64 17.85 7.14 10.95
N LYS A 65 16.95 8.05 11.32
CA LYS A 65 17.12 8.95 12.47
C LYS A 65 17.24 8.21 13.81
N LYS A 66 16.66 7.01 13.92
CA LYS A 66 16.78 6.12 15.07
C LYS A 66 18.05 5.24 15.05
N GLY A 67 18.99 5.50 14.13
CA GLY A 67 20.25 4.74 14.01
C GLY A 67 20.24 3.62 12.97
N GLY A 68 19.17 3.49 12.18
CA GLY A 68 19.05 2.47 11.14
C GLY A 68 18.91 1.04 11.67
N ILE A 69 19.34 0.08 10.89
CA ILE A 69 19.31 -1.36 11.21
C ILE A 69 20.73 -1.84 11.48
N HIS A 70 21.04 -2.23 12.72
CA HIS A 70 22.39 -2.60 13.13
C HIS A 70 23.45 -1.55 12.80
N GLY A 71 23.07 -0.24 12.90
CA GLY A 71 23.93 0.89 12.55
C GLY A 71 24.11 1.10 11.03
N ARG A 72 23.28 0.49 10.19
CA ARG A 72 23.24 0.67 8.74
C ARG A 72 21.97 1.45 8.36
N PRO A 73 22.07 2.53 7.57
CA PRO A 73 20.89 3.23 7.12
C PRO A 73 20.11 2.40 6.08
N ILE A 74 18.80 2.62 5.99
CA ILE A 74 17.97 2.16 4.88
C ILE A 74 18.15 3.12 3.71
N SER A 75 18.31 2.58 2.51
CA SER A 75 18.30 3.30 1.25
C SER A 75 17.13 2.82 0.39
N LEU A 76 16.13 3.68 0.18
CA LEU A 76 15.05 3.41 -0.76
C LEU A 76 15.56 3.65 -2.19
N ILE A 77 15.43 2.63 -3.03
CA ILE A 77 15.67 2.74 -4.47
C ILE A 77 14.30 2.79 -5.15
N ILE A 78 13.91 3.98 -5.61
CA ILE A 78 12.58 4.22 -6.15
C ILE A 78 12.62 4.12 -7.68
N LYS A 79 11.67 3.39 -8.26
CA LYS A 79 11.50 3.20 -9.69
C LYS A 79 10.07 3.41 -10.11
N ASP A 80 9.88 4.16 -11.18
CA ASP A 80 8.60 4.28 -11.86
C ASP A 80 8.35 3.03 -12.71
N ASP A 81 7.27 2.33 -12.43
CA ASP A 81 6.81 1.17 -13.21
C ASP A 81 5.90 1.59 -14.38
N GLU A 82 5.56 2.89 -14.48
CA GLU A 82 4.71 3.50 -15.51
C GLU A 82 3.35 2.80 -15.66
N ASN A 83 3.09 1.78 -14.85
CA ASN A 83 1.95 0.87 -14.95
C ASN A 83 1.81 0.29 -16.38
N THR A 84 2.94 0.00 -17.02
CA THR A 84 3.06 -0.67 -18.33
C THR A 84 3.83 -1.97 -18.20
N ASP A 85 3.62 -2.92 -19.11
CA ASP A 85 4.28 -4.23 -19.06
C ASP A 85 5.82 -4.08 -19.08
N ASP A 86 6.33 -3.24 -19.98
CA ASP A 86 7.77 -2.99 -20.11
C ASP A 86 8.32 -2.19 -18.91
N GLY A 87 7.58 -1.21 -18.42
CA GLY A 87 7.95 -0.38 -17.27
C GLY A 87 8.08 -1.21 -16.00
N ILE A 88 7.13 -2.10 -15.74
CA ILE A 88 7.12 -3.02 -14.60
C ILE A 88 8.39 -3.87 -14.60
N ILE A 89 8.65 -4.60 -15.69
CA ILE A 89 9.81 -5.49 -15.79
C ILE A 89 11.12 -4.70 -15.76
N ARG A 90 11.18 -3.52 -16.37
CA ARG A 90 12.36 -2.66 -16.32
C ARG A 90 12.65 -2.18 -14.89
N ALA A 91 11.64 -1.72 -14.16
CA ALA A 91 11.78 -1.29 -12.77
C ALA A 91 12.33 -2.40 -11.89
N ASP A 92 11.75 -3.61 -11.98
CA ASP A 92 12.17 -4.75 -11.19
C ASP A 92 13.59 -5.21 -11.52
N LYS A 93 13.95 -5.29 -12.81
CA LYS A 93 15.31 -5.60 -13.26
C LYS A 93 16.33 -4.65 -12.65
N GLU A 94 16.06 -3.35 -12.66
CA GLU A 94 16.97 -2.36 -12.10
C GLU A 94 17.09 -2.46 -10.59
N LEU A 95 16.00 -2.73 -9.87
CA LEU A 95 16.00 -2.90 -8.42
C LEU A 95 16.80 -4.14 -7.99
N ILE A 96 16.59 -5.26 -8.66
CA ILE A 96 17.30 -6.51 -8.44
C ILE A 96 18.80 -6.33 -8.76
N ALA A 97 19.14 -5.74 -9.90
CA ALA A 97 20.53 -5.49 -10.29
C ALA A 97 21.26 -4.56 -9.30
N ARG A 98 20.55 -3.69 -8.61
CA ARG A 98 21.10 -2.86 -7.54
C ARG A 98 21.22 -3.59 -6.19
N GLY A 99 20.78 -4.84 -6.11
CA GLY A 99 20.89 -5.70 -4.93
C GLY A 99 19.85 -5.40 -3.86
N ALA A 100 18.63 -5.02 -4.22
CA ALA A 100 17.51 -4.91 -3.28
C ALA A 100 16.99 -6.32 -2.94
N PRO A 101 17.08 -6.80 -1.68
CA PRO A 101 16.57 -8.11 -1.30
C PRO A 101 15.05 -8.14 -1.16
N VAL A 102 14.41 -6.99 -1.11
CA VAL A 102 12.98 -6.81 -1.03
C VAL A 102 12.54 -5.65 -1.91
N ILE A 103 11.46 -5.85 -2.65
CA ILE A 103 10.78 -4.82 -3.45
C ILE A 103 9.41 -4.59 -2.87
N ILE A 104 9.12 -3.35 -2.47
CA ILE A 104 7.77 -2.89 -2.14
C ILE A 104 7.09 -2.49 -3.45
N GLY A 105 6.01 -3.12 -3.82
CA GLY A 105 5.31 -2.86 -5.08
C GLY A 105 4.27 -3.94 -5.36
N HIS A 106 3.54 -3.82 -6.41
CA HIS A 106 3.29 -2.68 -7.29
C HIS A 106 2.00 -1.96 -6.87
N THR A 107 1.68 -0.84 -7.54
CA THR A 107 0.53 -0.01 -7.18
C THR A 107 -0.82 -0.71 -7.37
N TYR A 108 -0.89 -1.70 -8.28
CA TYR A 108 -2.12 -2.41 -8.66
C TYR A 108 -1.93 -3.92 -8.69
N SER A 109 -3.04 -4.67 -8.52
CA SER A 109 -3.03 -6.14 -8.57
C SER A 109 -2.53 -6.68 -9.93
N GLU A 110 -2.93 -6.04 -11.03
CA GLU A 110 -2.51 -6.43 -12.38
C GLU A 110 -1.00 -6.28 -12.55
N SER A 111 -0.44 -5.15 -12.13
CA SER A 111 1.02 -4.88 -12.19
C SER A 111 1.81 -5.85 -11.32
N THR A 112 1.29 -6.16 -10.11
CA THR A 112 1.94 -7.13 -9.22
C THR A 112 1.93 -8.54 -9.80
N LEU A 113 0.84 -8.96 -10.45
CA LEU A 113 0.78 -10.28 -11.12
C LEU A 113 1.81 -10.40 -12.26
N LYS A 114 2.09 -9.31 -12.97
CA LYS A 114 3.11 -9.27 -14.01
C LYS A 114 4.53 -9.30 -13.46
N ALA A 115 4.77 -8.56 -12.36
CA ALA A 115 6.05 -8.52 -11.67
C ALA A 115 6.40 -9.84 -10.97
N TYR A 116 5.40 -10.49 -10.35
CA TYR A 116 5.56 -11.62 -9.45
C TYR A 116 6.46 -12.75 -9.99
N PRO A 117 6.24 -13.30 -11.21
CA PRO A 117 7.08 -14.41 -11.69
C PRO A 117 8.53 -13.99 -11.90
N TYR A 118 8.76 -12.75 -12.34
CA TYR A 118 10.12 -12.25 -12.54
C TYR A 118 10.84 -12.02 -11.21
N VAL A 119 10.23 -11.30 -10.29
CA VAL A 119 10.84 -10.94 -9.00
C VAL A 119 11.16 -12.19 -8.16
N THR A 120 10.17 -13.09 -8.03
CA THR A 120 10.34 -14.30 -7.20
C THR A 120 11.32 -15.29 -7.78
N SER A 121 11.43 -15.43 -9.12
CA SER A 121 12.41 -16.28 -9.77
C SER A 121 13.86 -15.77 -9.67
N HIS A 122 14.05 -14.52 -9.25
CA HIS A 122 15.36 -13.90 -8.98
C HIS A 122 15.65 -13.79 -7.48
N ASP A 123 15.09 -14.69 -6.68
CA ASP A 123 15.30 -14.77 -5.23
C ASP A 123 15.07 -13.43 -4.50
N THR A 124 14.12 -12.63 -4.98
CA THR A 124 13.77 -11.32 -4.40
C THR A 124 12.39 -11.38 -3.80
N LEU A 125 12.25 -10.86 -2.56
CA LEU A 125 10.98 -10.80 -1.87
C LEU A 125 10.12 -9.67 -2.48
N LEU A 126 8.94 -10.02 -2.98
CA LEU A 126 7.92 -9.05 -3.39
C LEU A 126 6.96 -8.81 -2.24
N PHE A 127 7.01 -7.61 -1.68
CA PHE A 127 6.17 -7.19 -0.56
C PHE A 127 5.18 -6.12 -1.01
N THR A 128 3.89 -6.30 -0.78
CA THR A 128 2.89 -5.32 -1.24
C THR A 128 1.84 -5.01 -0.18
N SER A 129 1.37 -3.75 -0.20
CA SER A 129 0.21 -3.31 0.56
C SER A 129 -0.98 -2.96 -0.33
N TYR A 130 -0.90 -3.25 -1.65
CA TYR A 130 -1.84 -2.73 -2.64
C TYR A 130 -2.51 -3.81 -3.49
N THR A 131 -2.05 -5.05 -3.41
CA THR A 131 -2.50 -6.16 -4.24
C THR A 131 -3.49 -7.03 -3.50
N ALA A 132 -4.70 -7.11 -4.03
CA ALA A 132 -5.80 -7.88 -3.45
C ALA A 132 -6.18 -9.13 -4.25
N THR A 133 -5.59 -9.38 -5.44
CA THR A 133 -5.94 -10.57 -6.23
C THR A 133 -5.77 -11.87 -5.44
N SER A 134 -6.76 -12.75 -5.49
CA SER A 134 -6.70 -14.08 -4.86
C SER A 134 -5.76 -15.04 -5.56
N ARG A 135 -5.29 -14.72 -6.77
CA ARG A 135 -4.38 -15.56 -7.56
C ARG A 135 -3.00 -15.75 -6.92
N LEU A 136 -2.65 -14.89 -5.96
CA LEU A 136 -1.40 -14.98 -5.19
C LEU A 136 -1.61 -15.49 -3.76
N THR A 137 -2.85 -15.80 -3.35
CA THR A 137 -3.21 -16.28 -2.01
C THR A 137 -2.74 -17.72 -1.79
N GLY A 138 -2.25 -18.03 -0.59
CA GLY A 138 -1.97 -19.39 -0.11
C GLY A 138 -0.78 -20.05 -0.77
N LYS A 139 0.24 -19.31 -1.19
CA LYS A 139 1.44 -19.83 -1.83
C LYS A 139 2.66 -19.71 -0.92
N ASP A 140 3.40 -20.79 -0.75
CA ASP A 140 4.70 -20.74 -0.07
C ASP A 140 5.81 -20.33 -1.04
N ASP A 141 5.98 -19.04 -1.19
CA ASP A 141 6.89 -18.40 -2.14
C ASP A 141 7.50 -17.11 -1.57
N LEU A 142 8.18 -16.32 -2.40
CA LEU A 142 8.76 -15.02 -2.01
C LEU A 142 7.77 -13.85 -2.25
N PHE A 143 6.51 -14.03 -1.83
CA PHE A 143 5.49 -12.99 -1.87
C PHE A 143 4.84 -12.83 -0.48
N LEU A 144 4.68 -11.58 -0.03
CA LEU A 144 3.89 -11.22 1.15
C LEU A 144 3.04 -9.99 0.89
N ARG A 145 1.88 -9.91 1.57
CA ARG A 145 1.03 -8.73 1.47
C ARG A 145 0.36 -8.34 2.77
N THR A 146 0.19 -7.04 2.96
CA THR A 146 -0.60 -6.46 4.06
C THR A 146 -1.99 -5.98 3.63
N CYS A 147 -2.35 -6.16 2.37
CA CYS A 147 -3.69 -5.93 1.83
C CYS A 147 -4.50 -7.24 1.90
N VAL A 148 -5.74 -7.18 2.39
CA VAL A 148 -6.64 -8.33 2.34
C VAL A 148 -7.01 -8.68 0.90
N ASP A 149 -7.31 -9.94 0.64
CA ASP A 149 -7.60 -10.43 -0.70
C ASP A 149 -9.04 -10.19 -1.16
N THR A 150 -9.27 -10.45 -2.46
CA THR A 150 -10.60 -10.31 -3.07
C THR A 150 -11.61 -11.31 -2.52
N VAL A 151 -11.19 -12.47 -1.99
CA VAL A 151 -12.08 -13.43 -1.32
C VAL A 151 -12.67 -12.79 -0.06
N SER A 152 -11.82 -12.20 0.76
CA SER A 152 -12.22 -11.51 1.99
C SER A 152 -13.12 -10.30 1.68
N TYR A 153 -12.76 -9.51 0.66
CA TYR A 153 -13.58 -8.38 0.23
C TYR A 153 -14.94 -8.79 -0.33
N GLY A 154 -14.99 -9.81 -1.20
CA GLY A 154 -16.23 -10.30 -1.78
C GLY A 154 -17.19 -10.84 -0.71
N ARG A 155 -16.66 -11.58 0.26
CA ARG A 155 -17.43 -12.04 1.43
C ARG A 155 -17.98 -10.87 2.25
N ALA A 156 -17.14 -9.88 2.55
CA ALA A 156 -17.57 -8.70 3.32
C ALA A 156 -18.67 -7.91 2.60
N LEU A 157 -18.54 -7.71 1.29
CA LEU A 157 -19.59 -7.06 0.50
C LEU A 157 -20.88 -7.88 0.54
N SER A 158 -20.81 -9.20 0.35
CA SER A 158 -22.00 -10.08 0.38
C SER A 158 -22.74 -10.01 1.73
N VAL A 159 -21.98 -10.01 2.83
CA VAL A 159 -22.55 -9.82 4.18
C VAL A 159 -23.25 -8.48 4.29
N LEU A 160 -22.63 -7.40 3.81
CA LEU A 160 -23.20 -6.06 3.88
C LEU A 160 -24.47 -5.94 3.04
N LEU A 161 -24.46 -6.47 1.81
CA LEU A 161 -25.62 -6.48 0.91
C LEU A 161 -26.80 -7.24 1.51
N SER A 162 -26.54 -8.44 2.06
CA SER A 162 -27.56 -9.28 2.72
C SER A 162 -28.12 -8.59 3.97
N LYS A 163 -27.27 -7.99 4.80
CA LYS A 163 -27.69 -7.28 6.02
C LYS A 163 -28.58 -6.08 5.70
N ARG A 164 -28.39 -5.45 4.54
CA ARG A 164 -29.21 -4.33 4.07
C ARG A 164 -30.39 -4.75 3.21
N GLU A 165 -30.60 -6.07 3.02
CA GLU A 165 -31.68 -6.65 2.21
C GLU A 165 -31.71 -6.15 0.76
N LEU A 166 -30.51 -5.79 0.19
CA LEU A 166 -30.39 -5.30 -1.16
C LEU A 166 -30.38 -6.46 -2.16
N LYS A 167 -31.27 -6.43 -3.16
CA LYS A 167 -31.48 -7.55 -4.09
C LYS A 167 -31.02 -7.29 -5.51
N ARG A 168 -31.04 -6.02 -5.98
CA ARG A 168 -30.62 -5.63 -7.32
C ARG A 168 -29.32 -4.84 -7.23
N VAL A 169 -28.23 -5.55 -7.46
CA VAL A 169 -26.86 -5.00 -7.33
C VAL A 169 -26.24 -4.83 -8.72
N CYS A 170 -25.77 -3.63 -9.02
CA CYS A 170 -25.03 -3.37 -10.24
C CYS A 170 -23.58 -3.00 -9.92
N PHE A 171 -22.64 -3.55 -10.69
CA PHE A 171 -21.21 -3.25 -10.56
C PHE A 171 -20.75 -2.39 -11.73
N LEU A 172 -20.09 -1.28 -11.43
CA LEU A 172 -19.26 -0.57 -12.40
C LEU A 172 -17.83 -1.09 -12.29
N VAL A 173 -17.34 -1.73 -13.34
CA VAL A 173 -16.10 -2.49 -13.34
C VAL A 173 -15.04 -1.81 -14.21
N ASP A 174 -14.00 -1.27 -13.60
CA ASP A 174 -12.87 -0.67 -14.32
C ASP A 174 -11.88 -1.76 -14.77
N MET A 175 -11.76 -1.93 -16.09
CA MET A 175 -10.90 -2.90 -16.74
C MET A 175 -9.41 -2.48 -16.77
N SER A 176 -9.05 -1.35 -16.18
CA SER A 176 -7.64 -0.97 -16.01
C SER A 176 -6.91 -1.82 -14.94
N ASN A 177 -7.67 -2.51 -14.06
CA ASN A 177 -7.15 -3.43 -13.03
C ASN A 177 -8.03 -4.68 -12.88
N PRO A 178 -8.19 -5.50 -13.95
CA PRO A 178 -9.16 -6.61 -14.00
C PRO A 178 -8.88 -7.69 -12.96
N SER A 179 -7.63 -7.92 -12.58
CA SER A 179 -7.24 -8.87 -11.54
C SER A 179 -7.70 -8.48 -10.12
N PHE A 180 -8.22 -7.28 -9.95
CA PHE A 180 -8.91 -6.86 -8.73
C PHE A 180 -10.41 -6.79 -8.98
N THR A 181 -10.84 -6.08 -10.01
CA THR A 181 -12.24 -5.71 -10.19
C THR A 181 -13.12 -6.88 -10.62
N LEU A 182 -12.67 -7.71 -11.56
CA LEU A 182 -13.41 -8.91 -11.97
C LEU A 182 -13.44 -9.96 -10.87
N GLU A 183 -12.31 -10.19 -10.20
CA GLU A 183 -12.27 -11.13 -9.08
C GLU A 183 -13.17 -10.67 -7.93
N TYR A 184 -13.26 -9.35 -7.67
CA TYR A 184 -14.15 -8.82 -6.64
C TYR A 184 -15.61 -9.16 -6.94
N VAL A 185 -16.07 -8.98 -8.19
CA VAL A 185 -17.42 -9.38 -8.64
C VAL A 185 -17.62 -10.88 -8.47
N GLU A 186 -16.67 -11.69 -8.97
CA GLU A 186 -16.73 -13.15 -8.89
C GLU A 186 -16.84 -13.63 -7.44
N GLN A 187 -15.96 -13.14 -6.56
CA GLN A 187 -15.95 -13.56 -5.16
C GLN A 187 -17.21 -13.08 -4.41
N THR A 188 -17.76 -11.91 -4.78
CA THR A 188 -19.07 -11.50 -4.25
C THR A 188 -20.16 -12.47 -4.67
N GLY A 189 -20.22 -12.83 -5.95
CA GLY A 189 -21.23 -13.77 -6.48
C GLY A 189 -21.18 -15.17 -5.87
N LYS A 190 -20.03 -15.61 -5.34
CA LYS A 190 -19.93 -16.90 -4.61
C LYS A 190 -20.67 -16.93 -3.26
N HIS A 191 -20.93 -15.76 -2.70
CA HIS A 191 -21.51 -15.61 -1.36
C HIS A 191 -22.82 -14.81 -1.34
N PHE A 192 -23.25 -14.30 -2.48
CA PHE A 192 -24.45 -13.50 -2.64
C PHE A 192 -25.33 -14.10 -3.75
N SER A 193 -26.53 -14.56 -3.37
CA SER A 193 -27.42 -15.35 -4.23
C SER A 193 -28.38 -14.52 -5.10
N GLU A 194 -28.48 -13.22 -4.84
CA GLU A 194 -29.39 -12.35 -5.58
C GLU A 194 -28.81 -11.91 -6.93
N ASN A 195 -29.64 -11.31 -7.76
CA ASN A 195 -29.25 -10.89 -9.09
C ASN A 195 -28.18 -9.79 -9.07
N THR A 196 -27.06 -10.05 -9.74
CA THR A 196 -25.98 -9.09 -9.94
C THR A 196 -25.77 -8.80 -11.42
N TYR A 197 -25.53 -7.54 -11.75
CA TYR A 197 -25.25 -7.05 -13.10
C TYR A 197 -23.92 -6.34 -13.11
N SER A 198 -23.23 -6.33 -14.23
CA SER A 198 -21.92 -5.67 -14.34
C SER A 198 -21.82 -4.89 -15.64
N VAL A 199 -21.42 -3.63 -15.55
CA VAL A 199 -21.07 -2.79 -16.69
C VAL A 199 -19.56 -2.53 -16.64
N LYS A 200 -18.88 -2.82 -17.74
CA LYS A 200 -17.42 -2.72 -17.86
C LYS A 200 -17.04 -1.46 -18.62
N PHE A 201 -16.00 -0.79 -18.17
CA PHE A 201 -15.34 0.28 -18.89
C PHE A 201 -13.84 0.22 -18.64
N ASN A 202 -13.05 0.95 -19.41
CA ASN A 202 -11.60 1.05 -19.19
C ASN A 202 -11.23 2.51 -18.93
N SER A 203 -10.81 2.82 -17.71
CA SER A 203 -10.44 4.18 -17.34
C SER A 203 -9.20 4.72 -18.07
N ARG A 204 -8.44 3.85 -18.75
CA ARG A 204 -7.31 4.25 -19.61
C ARG A 204 -7.75 4.79 -20.98
N GLU A 205 -9.01 4.59 -21.34
CA GLU A 205 -9.61 4.99 -22.61
C GLU A 205 -10.63 6.10 -22.40
N GLU A 206 -11.07 6.71 -23.51
CA GLU A 206 -12.17 7.67 -23.47
C GLU A 206 -13.49 6.96 -23.17
N THR A 207 -14.20 7.42 -22.14
CA THR A 207 -15.44 6.78 -21.68
C THR A 207 -16.67 7.57 -22.10
N ASN A 208 -17.58 6.93 -22.82
CA ASN A 208 -18.91 7.48 -23.07
C ASN A 208 -19.80 7.27 -21.83
N TRP A 209 -19.75 8.20 -20.91
CA TRP A 209 -20.50 8.13 -19.65
C TRP A 209 -22.02 8.06 -19.85
N GLY A 210 -22.55 8.64 -20.91
CA GLY A 210 -23.98 8.58 -21.21
C GLY A 210 -24.47 7.15 -21.46
N ILE A 211 -23.67 6.32 -22.13
CA ILE A 211 -23.96 4.90 -22.36
C ILE A 211 -23.75 4.12 -21.05
N VAL A 212 -22.59 4.23 -20.44
CA VAL A 212 -22.23 3.49 -19.22
C VAL A 212 -23.26 3.68 -18.10
N ILE A 213 -23.67 4.91 -17.85
CA ILE A 213 -24.64 5.19 -16.76
C ILE A 213 -26.03 4.66 -17.12
N ARG A 214 -26.45 4.73 -18.39
CA ARG A 214 -27.73 4.18 -18.82
C ARG A 214 -27.78 2.67 -18.62
N GLU A 215 -26.74 1.96 -19.04
CA GLU A 215 -26.62 0.51 -18.85
C GLU A 215 -26.60 0.14 -17.35
N LEU A 216 -25.90 0.91 -16.48
CA LEU A 216 -25.92 0.70 -15.04
C LEU A 216 -27.31 0.86 -14.43
N MET A 217 -28.14 1.75 -14.98
CA MET A 217 -29.47 2.06 -14.43
C MET A 217 -30.58 1.16 -15.02
N GLU A 218 -30.34 0.51 -16.17
CA GLU A 218 -31.34 -0.33 -16.85
C GLU A 218 -31.95 -1.42 -15.96
N PRO A 219 -31.17 -2.17 -15.12
CA PRO A 219 -31.72 -3.17 -14.20
C PRO A 219 -32.49 -2.58 -13.02
N ASN A 220 -32.67 -1.27 -12.95
CA ASN A 220 -33.26 -0.56 -11.81
C ASN A 220 -32.59 -0.96 -10.46
N PRO A 221 -31.26 -0.73 -10.31
CA PRO A 221 -30.52 -1.19 -9.16
C PRO A 221 -30.92 -0.47 -7.87
N GLU A 222 -30.88 -1.17 -6.74
CA GLU A 222 -30.97 -0.59 -5.39
C GLU A 222 -29.64 -0.06 -4.92
N VAL A 223 -28.55 -0.70 -5.39
CA VAL A 223 -27.18 -0.32 -5.09
C VAL A 223 -26.29 -0.44 -6.32
N ILE A 224 -25.37 0.52 -6.45
CA ILE A 224 -24.29 0.43 -7.44
C ILE A 224 -22.95 0.37 -6.71
N VAL A 225 -22.19 -0.70 -7.00
CA VAL A 225 -20.85 -0.92 -6.46
C VAL A 225 -19.81 -0.41 -7.46
N LEU A 226 -19.05 0.59 -7.07
CA LEU A 226 -18.06 1.26 -7.91
C LEU A 226 -16.68 0.63 -7.69
N LEU A 227 -16.29 -0.29 -8.56
CA LEU A 227 -14.96 -0.92 -8.55
C LEU A 227 -14.01 -0.08 -9.41
N THR A 228 -13.74 1.13 -8.97
CA THR A 228 -13.01 2.16 -9.69
C THR A 228 -12.04 2.89 -8.77
N GLU A 229 -11.00 3.52 -9.35
CA GLU A 229 -10.12 4.41 -8.60
C GLU A 229 -10.83 5.73 -8.22
N VAL A 230 -10.18 6.54 -7.39
CA VAL A 230 -10.79 7.71 -6.76
C VAL A 230 -11.44 8.69 -7.72
N THR A 231 -10.77 9.03 -8.83
CA THR A 231 -11.30 10.00 -9.81
C THR A 231 -12.54 9.46 -10.50
N MET A 232 -12.45 8.22 -11.00
CA MET A 232 -13.58 7.58 -11.68
C MET A 232 -14.74 7.30 -10.74
N THR A 233 -14.46 6.99 -9.45
CA THR A 233 -15.50 6.86 -8.42
C THR A 233 -16.27 8.18 -8.24
N GLY A 234 -15.55 9.29 -8.09
CA GLY A 234 -16.17 10.61 -7.96
C GLY A 234 -16.97 11.03 -9.20
N VAL A 235 -16.39 10.86 -10.39
CA VAL A 235 -17.04 11.19 -11.67
C VAL A 235 -18.29 10.34 -11.88
N SER A 236 -18.22 9.03 -11.71
CA SER A 236 -19.37 8.14 -11.88
C SER A 236 -20.49 8.43 -10.89
N ALA A 237 -20.14 8.72 -9.62
CA ALA A 237 -21.12 9.13 -8.61
C ALA A 237 -21.86 10.40 -9.03
N GLN A 238 -21.15 11.44 -9.51
CA GLN A 238 -21.79 12.66 -10.02
C GLN A 238 -22.73 12.37 -11.19
N LYS A 239 -22.30 11.58 -12.17
CA LYS A 239 -23.13 11.21 -13.32
C LYS A 239 -24.37 10.43 -12.91
N LEU A 240 -24.24 9.45 -12.02
CA LEU A 240 -25.37 8.68 -11.49
C LEU A 240 -26.38 9.59 -10.78
N ARG A 241 -25.92 10.46 -9.88
CA ARG A 241 -26.80 11.39 -9.15
C ARG A 241 -27.48 12.41 -10.09
N SER A 242 -26.75 12.93 -11.09
CA SER A 242 -27.33 13.86 -12.08
C SER A 242 -28.39 13.21 -12.97
N MET A 243 -28.31 11.89 -13.20
CA MET A 243 -29.33 11.12 -13.93
C MET A 243 -30.43 10.54 -13.04
N GLY A 244 -30.47 10.96 -11.76
CA GLY A 244 -31.57 10.67 -10.84
C GLY A 244 -31.42 9.40 -10.00
N PHE A 245 -30.26 8.73 -10.02
CA PHE A 245 -30.03 7.58 -9.15
C PHE A 245 -30.05 7.99 -7.68
N LYS A 246 -30.94 7.40 -6.89
CA LYS A 246 -31.11 7.67 -5.45
C LYS A 246 -30.72 6.51 -4.54
N GLY A 247 -30.39 5.34 -5.14
CA GLY A 247 -29.98 4.14 -4.40
C GLY A 247 -28.60 4.28 -3.73
N ASP A 248 -28.19 3.23 -3.05
CA ASP A 248 -26.91 3.18 -2.35
C ASP A 248 -25.73 3.19 -3.33
N LEU A 249 -24.66 3.89 -2.97
CA LEU A 249 -23.36 3.80 -3.62
C LEU A 249 -22.37 3.14 -2.67
N ILE A 250 -21.71 2.09 -3.16
CA ILE A 250 -20.64 1.41 -2.43
C ILE A 250 -19.37 1.49 -3.27
N ALA A 251 -18.25 1.84 -2.65
CA ALA A 251 -16.94 1.80 -3.28
C ALA A 251 -15.95 0.97 -2.44
N THR A 252 -14.73 0.86 -2.90
CA THR A 252 -13.69 0.09 -2.23
C THR A 252 -12.60 0.99 -1.68
N LEU A 253 -11.68 0.40 -0.90
CA LEU A 253 -10.44 1.02 -0.47
C LEU A 253 -9.71 1.77 -1.60
N TRP A 254 -9.87 1.35 -2.86
CA TRP A 254 -9.23 1.97 -4.01
C TRP A 254 -9.61 3.44 -4.20
N ALA A 255 -10.79 3.82 -3.74
CA ALA A 255 -11.28 5.20 -3.74
C ALA A 255 -11.10 5.94 -2.41
N GLN A 256 -10.58 5.30 -1.35
CA GLN A 256 -10.50 5.89 -0.01
C GLN A 256 -9.36 6.91 0.12
N THR A 257 -9.55 8.08 -0.45
CA THR A 257 -8.69 9.25 -0.27
C THR A 257 -9.55 10.51 -0.13
N SER A 258 -9.00 11.58 0.46
CA SER A 258 -9.69 12.88 0.56
C SER A 258 -10.08 13.46 -0.80
N ASP A 259 -9.36 13.08 -1.86
CA ASP A 259 -9.68 13.46 -3.24
C ASP A 259 -11.07 12.99 -3.69
N LEU A 260 -11.62 11.93 -3.07
CA LEU A 260 -12.96 11.46 -3.39
C LEU A 260 -14.02 12.56 -3.18
N MET A 261 -13.90 13.34 -2.11
CA MET A 261 -14.79 14.47 -1.86
C MET A 261 -14.58 15.59 -2.88
N ARG A 262 -13.33 15.82 -3.29
CA ARG A 262 -13.01 16.81 -4.34
C ARG A 262 -13.61 16.44 -5.70
N TYR A 263 -13.51 15.17 -6.11
CA TYR A 263 -14.03 14.69 -7.39
C TYR A 263 -15.53 14.39 -7.37
N GLY A 264 -16.08 13.97 -6.25
CA GLY A 264 -17.46 13.54 -6.14
C GLY A 264 -18.41 14.62 -5.59
N GLY A 265 -17.88 15.57 -4.80
CA GLY A 265 -18.68 16.60 -4.13
C GLY A 265 -19.83 15.99 -3.32
N LYS A 266 -21.02 16.58 -3.44
CA LYS A 266 -22.24 16.07 -2.78
C LYS A 266 -22.70 14.70 -3.28
N ALA A 267 -22.26 14.26 -4.44
CA ALA A 267 -22.69 12.99 -5.02
C ALA A 267 -22.18 11.76 -4.26
N VAL A 268 -21.10 11.90 -3.52
CA VAL A 268 -20.52 10.83 -2.69
C VAL A 268 -20.97 10.88 -1.24
N GLU A 269 -21.77 11.85 -0.85
CA GLU A 269 -22.34 11.90 0.50
C GLU A 269 -23.20 10.66 0.78
N GLY A 270 -23.00 10.02 1.93
CA GLY A 270 -23.62 8.75 2.29
C GLY A 270 -23.02 7.51 1.64
N MET A 271 -22.03 7.66 0.74
CA MET A 271 -21.36 6.51 0.10
C MET A 271 -20.67 5.63 1.16
N THR A 272 -20.80 4.33 0.97
CA THR A 272 -20.09 3.31 1.78
C THR A 272 -18.78 2.92 1.10
N ILE A 273 -17.71 2.81 1.89
CA ILE A 273 -16.41 2.26 1.47
C ILE A 273 -16.17 0.95 2.23
N ILE A 274 -15.92 -0.15 1.51
CA ILE A 274 -15.48 -1.41 2.11
C ILE A 274 -13.95 -1.42 2.15
N THR A 275 -13.39 -1.52 3.36
CA THR A 275 -11.96 -1.31 3.60
C THR A 275 -11.46 -2.07 4.83
N PHE A 276 -10.16 -2.34 4.89
CA PHE A 276 -9.50 -2.77 6.13
C PHE A 276 -8.84 -1.60 6.88
N ILE A 277 -8.97 -0.36 6.38
CA ILE A 277 -8.34 0.83 6.93
C ILE A 277 -9.41 1.72 7.57
N LYS A 278 -9.36 1.86 8.88
CA LYS A 278 -10.21 2.83 9.58
C LYS A 278 -9.82 4.26 9.21
N PRO A 279 -10.78 5.16 9.05
CA PRO A 279 -10.48 6.58 8.96
C PRO A 279 -9.95 7.06 10.31
N ARG A 280 -8.87 7.86 10.28
CA ARG A 280 -8.31 8.52 11.47
C ARG A 280 -8.00 7.56 12.61
N TYR A 281 -6.94 6.78 12.48
CA TYR A 281 -6.41 6.02 13.62
C TYR A 281 -6.09 6.99 14.77
N ASN A 282 -6.67 6.73 15.94
CA ASN A 282 -6.48 7.59 17.10
C ASN A 282 -5.24 7.18 17.92
N ASN A 283 -4.14 6.87 17.26
CA ASN A 283 -2.87 6.61 17.93
C ASN A 283 -1.85 7.71 17.67
N ALA A 284 -0.87 7.81 18.56
CA ALA A 284 0.15 8.87 18.49
C ALA A 284 1.00 8.77 17.21
N GLN A 285 1.29 7.54 16.76
CA GLN A 285 2.07 7.29 15.55
C GLN A 285 1.36 7.83 14.31
N TYR A 286 0.07 7.55 14.15
CA TYR A 286 -0.72 8.07 13.03
C TYR A 286 -0.77 9.60 13.04
N LYS A 287 -1.00 10.22 14.21
CA LYS A 287 -1.05 11.68 14.31
C LYS A 287 0.29 12.33 13.97
N ALA A 288 1.39 11.73 14.42
CA ALA A 288 2.74 12.21 14.09
C ALA A 288 3.05 12.07 12.60
N PHE A 289 2.70 10.92 12.00
CA PHE A 289 2.87 10.68 10.58
C PHE A 289 2.01 11.63 9.73
N ALA A 290 0.73 11.80 10.07
CA ALA A 290 -0.18 12.70 9.35
C ALA A 290 0.34 14.14 9.33
N ARG A 291 0.87 14.63 10.46
CA ARG A 291 1.51 15.96 10.54
C ARG A 291 2.71 16.05 9.61
N LYS A 292 3.57 15.04 9.56
CA LYS A 292 4.73 15.05 8.66
C LYS A 292 4.37 15.04 7.18
N ILE A 293 3.30 14.32 6.81
CA ILE A 293 2.78 14.39 5.43
C ILE A 293 2.36 15.81 5.10
N GLU A 294 1.60 16.46 5.97
CA GLU A 294 1.12 17.82 5.75
C GLU A 294 2.26 18.85 5.72
N GLU A 295 3.22 18.74 6.64
CA GLU A 295 4.40 19.63 6.70
C GLU A 295 5.32 19.50 5.48
N ASN A 296 5.55 18.27 4.98
CA ASN A 296 6.52 18.03 3.92
C ASN A 296 5.90 18.07 2.52
N PHE A 297 4.61 17.72 2.38
CA PHE A 297 3.98 17.52 1.07
C PHE A 297 2.71 18.36 0.87
N HIS A 298 2.27 19.11 1.88
CA HIS A 298 1.18 20.10 1.81
C HIS A 298 -0.18 19.52 1.40
N HIS A 299 -0.46 18.27 1.80
CA HIS A 299 -1.77 17.63 1.62
C HIS A 299 -2.11 16.73 2.82
N PRO A 300 -3.39 16.40 3.04
CA PRO A 300 -3.80 15.47 4.08
C PRO A 300 -3.21 14.07 3.87
N VAL A 301 -3.00 13.34 4.97
CA VAL A 301 -2.56 11.95 4.92
C VAL A 301 -3.54 11.08 4.12
N THR A 302 -3.01 10.21 3.27
CA THR A 302 -3.80 9.28 2.47
C THR A 302 -3.63 7.83 2.95
N ALA A 303 -4.63 6.99 2.71
CA ALA A 303 -4.57 5.57 2.99
C ALA A 303 -3.39 4.87 2.26
N ARG A 304 -2.94 5.41 1.12
CA ARG A 304 -1.79 4.89 0.37
C ARG A 304 -0.48 5.19 1.09
N ALA A 305 -0.30 6.42 1.56
CA ALA A 305 0.89 6.82 2.32
C ALA A 305 1.00 6.02 3.63
N VAL A 306 -0.11 5.86 4.37
CA VAL A 306 -0.15 5.07 5.61
C VAL A 306 0.31 3.64 5.39
N ARG A 307 -0.15 2.98 4.31
CA ARG A 307 0.22 1.60 3.99
C ARG A 307 1.69 1.45 3.60
N ALA A 308 2.24 2.40 2.86
CA ALA A 308 3.66 2.41 2.53
C ALA A 308 4.54 2.62 3.76
N TYR A 309 4.14 3.54 4.63
CA TYR A 309 4.80 3.79 5.91
C TYR A 309 4.83 2.50 6.76
N GLU A 310 3.70 1.83 6.92
CA GLU A 310 3.61 0.56 7.65
C GLU A 310 4.52 -0.52 7.03
N ALA A 311 4.50 -0.66 5.69
CA ALA A 311 5.31 -1.65 4.99
C ALA A 311 6.80 -1.50 5.27
N VAL A 312 7.33 -0.27 5.22
CA VAL A 312 8.75 0.00 5.53
C VAL A 312 9.08 -0.30 6.99
N TYR A 313 8.18 0.03 7.93
CA TYR A 313 8.38 -0.31 9.35
C TYR A 313 8.40 -1.82 9.58
N MET A 314 7.47 -2.57 9.00
CA MET A 314 7.42 -4.03 9.10
C MET A 314 8.69 -4.69 8.54
N ILE A 315 9.12 -4.26 7.35
CA ILE A 315 10.39 -4.72 6.75
C ILE A 315 11.57 -4.36 7.66
N SER A 316 11.58 -3.17 8.23
CA SER A 316 12.64 -2.73 9.14
C SER A 316 12.71 -3.59 10.41
N ASP A 317 11.57 -3.95 11.00
CA ASP A 317 11.51 -4.79 12.18
C ASP A 317 11.92 -6.25 11.87
N ALA A 318 11.59 -6.75 10.69
CA ALA A 318 12.11 -8.02 10.20
C ALA A 318 13.63 -7.97 10.00
N LEU A 319 14.15 -6.92 9.38
CA LEU A 319 15.60 -6.72 9.16
C LEU A 319 16.40 -6.64 10.46
N LYS A 320 15.86 -6.06 11.54
CA LYS A 320 16.49 -6.04 12.87
C LYS A 320 16.70 -7.44 13.45
N ARG A 321 15.95 -8.43 12.96
CA ARG A 321 16.01 -9.83 13.42
C ARG A 321 16.84 -10.71 12.47
N CYS A 322 17.30 -10.16 11.34
CA CYS A 322 18.10 -10.87 10.36
C CYS A 322 19.57 -10.93 10.76
N SER A 323 20.18 -12.09 10.58
CA SER A 323 21.63 -12.26 10.62
C SER A 323 22.28 -11.96 9.25
N ALA A 324 21.56 -12.26 8.16
CA ALA A 324 21.87 -11.87 6.79
C ALA A 324 20.64 -11.24 6.14
N PHE A 325 20.85 -10.23 5.29
CA PHE A 325 19.74 -9.50 4.65
C PHE A 325 19.33 -10.18 3.34
N THR A 326 19.03 -11.47 3.40
CA THR A 326 18.51 -12.25 2.27
C THR A 326 16.99 -12.21 2.25
N SER A 327 16.38 -12.32 1.07
CA SER A 327 14.93 -12.33 0.87
C SER A 327 14.22 -13.39 1.71
N ILE A 328 14.80 -14.60 1.78
CA ILE A 328 14.29 -15.74 2.55
C ILE A 328 14.29 -15.42 4.06
N GLU A 329 15.38 -14.83 4.56
CA GLU A 329 15.47 -14.49 5.98
C GLU A 329 14.54 -13.34 6.35
N ILE A 330 14.41 -12.33 5.47
CA ILE A 330 13.44 -11.24 5.63
C ILE A 330 12.02 -11.81 5.66
N LYS A 331 11.62 -12.67 4.70
CA LYS A 331 10.31 -13.35 4.71
C LYS A 331 10.09 -14.10 6.03
N ARG A 332 11.03 -14.94 6.43
CA ARG A 332 10.93 -15.72 7.66
C ARG A 332 10.71 -14.85 8.89
N ASN A 333 11.41 -13.73 8.99
CA ASN A 333 11.26 -12.81 10.11
C ASN A 333 9.97 -11.99 10.05
N LEU A 334 9.48 -11.62 8.85
CA LEU A 334 8.16 -11.01 8.67
C LEU A 334 7.04 -11.92 9.17
N LEU A 335 7.06 -13.21 8.81
CA LEU A 335 6.06 -14.20 9.26
C LEU A 335 6.09 -14.44 10.78
N ARG A 336 7.21 -14.13 11.44
CA ARG A 336 7.41 -14.30 12.88
C ARG A 336 7.32 -12.99 13.67
N LEU A 337 6.96 -11.89 13.02
CA LEU A 337 6.69 -10.66 13.76
C LEU A 337 5.58 -10.95 14.79
N PRO A 338 5.76 -10.51 16.03
CA PRO A 338 4.67 -10.57 17.00
C PRO A 338 3.48 -9.76 16.48
N GLU A 339 2.29 -10.11 16.95
CA GLU A 339 1.11 -9.29 16.70
C GLU A 339 1.28 -7.95 17.42
N GLU A 340 1.86 -6.99 16.74
CA GLU A 340 2.10 -5.65 17.25
C GLU A 340 1.16 -4.66 16.56
N ASP A 341 0.80 -3.62 17.30
CA ASP A 341 0.05 -2.49 16.74
C ASP A 341 0.98 -1.62 15.88
N TYR A 342 0.93 -1.84 14.58
CA TYR A 342 1.47 -0.89 13.62
C TYR A 342 0.52 0.30 13.44
N ILE A 343 0.88 1.23 12.57
CA ILE A 343 0.12 2.47 12.39
C ILE A 343 -1.37 2.24 12.04
N MET A 344 -1.69 1.11 11.40
CA MET A 344 -3.06 0.70 11.06
C MET A 344 -3.63 -0.38 12.02
N GLY A 345 -3.07 -0.54 13.20
CA GLY A 345 -3.47 -1.56 14.17
C GLY A 345 -2.73 -2.89 13.99
N PRO A 346 -3.21 -3.95 14.65
CA PRO A 346 -2.52 -5.22 14.69
C PRO A 346 -2.40 -5.88 13.32
N VAL A 347 -1.23 -6.46 13.06
CA VAL A 347 -0.93 -7.20 11.83
C VAL A 347 -0.54 -8.62 12.20
N ARG A 348 -1.18 -9.57 11.56
CA ARG A 348 -0.82 -10.98 11.62
C ARG A 348 -0.83 -11.57 10.22
N PHE A 349 0.19 -12.34 9.89
CA PHE A 349 0.23 -13.14 8.67
C PHE A 349 -0.24 -14.57 8.93
N ASP A 350 -0.78 -15.20 7.90
CA ASP A 350 -0.90 -16.66 7.85
C ASP A 350 0.47 -17.31 7.51
N ALA A 351 0.48 -18.62 7.36
CA ALA A 351 1.71 -19.36 7.06
C ALA A 351 2.31 -19.05 5.68
N PHE A 352 1.53 -18.45 4.79
CA PHE A 352 1.92 -18.16 3.41
C PHE A 352 2.37 -16.70 3.21
N GLY A 353 2.00 -15.80 4.11
CA GLY A 353 2.30 -14.37 4.00
C GLY A 353 1.11 -13.52 3.59
N ASP A 354 -0.07 -14.07 3.63
CA ASP A 354 -1.32 -13.32 3.49
C ASP A 354 -1.73 -12.72 4.82
N VAL A 355 -2.14 -11.45 4.82
CA VAL A 355 -2.52 -10.76 6.04
C VAL A 355 -3.92 -11.15 6.52
N ILE A 356 -4.06 -11.31 7.83
CA ILE A 356 -5.34 -11.49 8.50
C ILE A 356 -5.72 -10.17 9.18
N ARG A 357 -6.69 -9.46 8.62
CA ARG A 357 -7.20 -8.19 9.14
C ARG A 357 -8.72 -8.13 9.07
N PRO A 358 -9.37 -7.44 10.03
CA PRO A 358 -10.81 -7.18 9.94
C PRO A 358 -11.12 -6.22 8.79
N ILE A 359 -12.34 -6.36 8.22
CA ILE A 359 -12.86 -5.44 7.21
C ILE A 359 -13.94 -4.58 7.86
N TYR A 360 -13.95 -3.29 7.50
CA TYR A 360 -14.82 -2.29 8.06
C TYR A 360 -15.74 -1.68 7.01
N GLU A 361 -16.89 -1.27 7.45
CA GLU A 361 -17.75 -0.33 6.77
C GLU A 361 -17.31 1.09 7.16
N VAL A 362 -16.89 1.87 6.18
CA VAL A 362 -16.61 3.30 6.33
C VAL A 362 -17.62 4.04 5.49
N ARG A 363 -18.19 5.13 6.01
CA ARG A 363 -19.14 5.98 5.27
C ARG A 363 -18.60 7.39 5.11
N ILE A 364 -19.10 8.08 4.10
CA ILE A 364 -18.87 9.52 3.93
C ILE A 364 -20.03 10.25 4.58
N LYS A 365 -19.71 11.16 5.52
CA LYS A 365 -20.66 12.04 6.19
C LYS A 365 -20.02 13.39 6.41
N ASP A 366 -20.73 14.45 6.05
CA ASP A 366 -20.25 15.84 6.15
C ASP A 366 -18.88 16.03 5.45
N SER A 367 -18.72 15.40 4.28
CA SER A 367 -17.48 15.37 3.48
C SER A 367 -16.28 14.75 4.20
N GLU A 368 -16.49 13.88 5.20
CA GLU A 368 -15.45 13.15 5.91
C GLU A 368 -15.75 11.65 5.96
N PHE A 369 -14.68 10.85 6.03
CA PHE A 369 -14.82 9.42 6.30
C PHE A 369 -15.06 9.19 7.79
N TYR A 370 -16.04 8.34 8.14
CA TYR A 370 -16.25 7.87 9.50
C TYR A 370 -16.37 6.34 9.56
N ASP A 371 -15.93 5.77 10.67
CA ASP A 371 -15.99 4.33 10.94
C ASP A 371 -17.44 3.96 11.32
N ALA A 372 -18.12 3.18 10.47
CA ALA A 372 -19.46 2.67 10.73
C ALA A 372 -19.42 1.25 11.38
N GLY A 373 -18.23 0.70 11.60
CA GLY A 373 -18.02 -0.55 12.32
C GLY A 373 -17.45 -1.68 11.47
N GLN A 374 -17.14 -2.79 12.14
CA GLN A 374 -16.62 -3.99 11.48
C GLN A 374 -17.76 -4.76 10.79
N ILE A 375 -17.51 -5.20 9.56
CA ILE A 375 -18.38 -6.12 8.82
C ILE A 375 -18.11 -7.54 9.36
N LYS A 376 -19.14 -8.16 9.96
CA LYS A 376 -19.07 -9.50 10.58
C LYS A 376 -20.15 -10.39 10.02
#